data_637c0067c0e78415d9cf30ec60a15f7a
#
_entry.id   637c0067c0e78415d9cf30ec60a15f7a
#
_cell.length_a   1.000
_cell.length_b   1.000
_cell.length_c   1.000
_cell.angle_alpha   90.00
_cell.angle_beta   90.00
_cell.angle_gamma   90.00
#
_symmetry.space_group_name_H-M   'P 1'
#
loop_
_entity.id
_entity.type
_entity.pdbx_description
1 polymer ?
#
loop_
_entity_poly.entity_id
_entity_poly.type
_entity_poly.pdbx_seq_one_letter_code
_entity_poly.pdbx_strand_id
1 'polypeptide(L)'
;IHTWSEIGVIFLLFALGLEFSFKKLVKVGGTAVIAACTIIFCMILVGIFVGWSFGWQRMDCLYLGGMLAMSSTTIIYKAFDDLGLRQQRFAGLVLSILILEDILAIVLMVMLSTMAVSQNFEGSEMVYSIAKLLFFLILWFVVGIYIIPTFLKRSRKWMANETLLIVSLALCFGMVVVAAKVGFSAAFGAFIMGSILAETVEAENIEKLVAPVKDLFGAIFFVSVGMMVDPAMIV
;
A
#
# COMPACT_ATOMS: atom_id res chain seq x y z
N ILE A 1 -6.73 -21.94 3.71
CA ILE A 1 -6.27 -21.13 2.55
C ILE A 1 -6.49 -19.66 2.85
N HIS A 2 -7.71 -19.22 3.19
CA HIS A 2 -8.05 -17.81 3.43
C HIS A 2 -7.10 -17.13 4.44
N THR A 3 -6.90 -17.72 5.62
CA THR A 3 -6.02 -17.17 6.68
C THR A 3 -4.56 -16.98 6.21
N TRP A 4 -4.04 -17.91 5.42
CA TRP A 4 -2.68 -17.81 4.88
C TRP A 4 -2.56 -16.71 3.83
N SER A 5 -3.60 -16.51 3.01
CA SER A 5 -3.69 -15.41 2.08
C SER A 5 -3.71 -14.06 2.81
N GLU A 6 -4.48 -13.92 3.88
CA GLU A 6 -4.53 -12.70 4.69
C GLU A 6 -3.18 -12.37 5.31
N ILE A 7 -2.47 -13.36 5.86
CA ILE A 7 -1.12 -13.17 6.40
C ILE A 7 -0.16 -12.73 5.29
N GLY A 8 -0.28 -13.32 4.11
CA GLY A 8 0.52 -12.92 2.95
C GLY A 8 0.32 -11.46 2.55
N VAL A 9 -0.93 -10.99 2.50
CA VAL A 9 -1.24 -9.57 2.24
C VAL A 9 -0.64 -8.67 3.31
N ILE A 10 -0.72 -9.04 4.59
CA ILE A 10 -0.13 -8.27 5.69
C ILE A 10 1.38 -8.07 5.47
N PHE A 11 2.12 -9.14 5.15
CA PHE A 11 3.57 -9.05 4.90
C PHE A 11 3.90 -8.24 3.65
N LEU A 12 3.12 -8.41 2.56
CA LEU A 12 3.31 -7.63 1.34
C LEU A 12 3.09 -6.13 1.58
N LEU A 13 2.00 -5.78 2.27
CA LEU A 13 1.68 -4.37 2.57
C LEU A 13 2.62 -3.77 3.62
N PHE A 14 3.10 -4.56 4.57
CA PHE A 14 4.13 -4.13 5.52
C PHE A 14 5.43 -3.79 4.80
N ALA A 15 5.90 -4.66 3.91
CA ALA A 15 7.11 -4.41 3.12
C ALA A 15 6.94 -3.22 2.18
N LEU A 16 5.79 -3.08 1.51
CA LEU A 16 5.48 -1.91 0.70
C LEU A 16 5.53 -0.62 1.55
N GLY A 17 5.02 -0.68 2.78
CA GLY A 17 5.12 0.42 3.74
C GLY A 17 6.57 0.77 4.08
N LEU A 18 7.47 -0.22 4.23
CA LEU A 18 8.91 0.01 4.49
C LEU A 18 9.63 0.72 3.33
N GLU A 19 9.21 0.47 2.09
CA GLU A 19 9.74 1.16 0.90
C GLU A 19 9.21 2.60 0.78
N PHE A 20 8.11 2.90 1.48
CA PHE A 20 7.43 4.19 1.44
C PHE A 20 8.10 5.22 2.36
N SER A 21 8.57 6.34 1.81
CA SER A 21 9.15 7.45 2.58
C SER A 21 8.45 8.78 2.29
N PHE A 22 7.95 9.44 3.33
CA PHE A 22 7.40 10.79 3.24
C PHE A 22 8.41 11.83 2.75
N LYS A 23 9.70 11.64 3.05
CA LYS A 23 10.76 12.53 2.59
C LYS A 23 10.90 12.51 1.07
N LYS A 24 10.65 11.36 0.44
CA LYS A 24 10.61 11.22 -1.01
C LYS A 24 9.39 11.95 -1.59
N LEU A 25 8.23 11.84 -0.93
CA LEU A 25 6.98 12.46 -1.35
C LEU A 25 7.07 14.00 -1.37
N VAL A 26 7.64 14.61 -0.36
CA VAL A 26 7.79 16.08 -0.27
C VAL A 26 8.65 16.66 -1.41
N LYS A 27 9.53 15.85 -2.00
CA LYS A 27 10.38 16.26 -3.13
C LYS A 27 9.70 16.14 -4.49
N VAL A 28 8.50 15.57 -4.54
CA VAL A 28 7.74 15.39 -5.78
C VAL A 28 7.18 16.72 -6.25
N GLY A 29 7.45 17.10 -7.48
CA GLY A 29 6.98 18.36 -8.05
C GLY A 29 5.48 18.36 -8.33
N GLY A 30 4.85 19.54 -8.32
CA GLY A 30 3.42 19.69 -8.59
C GLY A 30 2.95 19.10 -9.92
N THR A 31 3.79 19.11 -10.94
CA THR A 31 3.52 18.49 -12.25
C THR A 31 3.26 16.98 -12.14
N ALA A 32 4.05 16.28 -11.32
CA ALA A 32 3.86 14.85 -11.10
C ALA A 32 2.55 14.56 -10.34
N VAL A 33 2.18 15.42 -9.38
CA VAL A 33 0.90 15.30 -8.65
C VAL A 33 -0.29 15.44 -9.60
N ILE A 34 -0.30 16.47 -10.44
CA ILE A 34 -1.37 16.68 -11.42
C ILE A 34 -1.44 15.50 -12.40
N ALA A 35 -0.29 15.02 -12.89
CA ALA A 35 -0.23 13.91 -13.82
C ALA A 35 -0.78 12.62 -13.19
N ALA A 36 -0.32 12.24 -11.98
CA ALA A 36 -0.78 11.04 -11.28
C ALA A 36 -2.28 11.09 -11.00
N CYS A 37 -2.79 12.22 -10.48
CA CYS A 37 -4.22 12.39 -10.25
C CYS A 37 -5.03 12.28 -11.55
N THR A 38 -4.53 12.84 -12.65
CA THR A 38 -5.20 12.79 -13.96
C THR A 38 -5.22 11.35 -14.50
N ILE A 39 -4.10 10.62 -14.41
CA ILE A 39 -4.01 9.22 -14.83
C ILE A 39 -5.01 8.37 -14.06
N ILE A 40 -4.98 8.43 -12.73
CA ILE A 40 -5.88 7.64 -11.87
C ILE A 40 -7.35 7.97 -12.18
N PHE A 41 -7.69 9.25 -12.28
CA PHE A 41 -9.05 9.66 -12.61
C PHE A 41 -9.51 9.13 -13.97
N CYS A 42 -8.70 9.27 -15.01
CA CYS A 42 -9.02 8.78 -16.35
C CYS A 42 -9.16 7.25 -16.38
N MET A 43 -8.27 6.52 -15.69
CA MET A 43 -8.31 5.06 -15.66
C MET A 43 -9.52 4.54 -14.87
N ILE A 44 -9.92 5.22 -13.79
CA ILE A 44 -11.16 4.90 -13.07
C ILE A 44 -12.36 5.09 -13.99
N LEU A 45 -12.42 6.17 -14.76
CA LEU A 45 -13.51 6.39 -15.74
C LEU A 45 -13.53 5.29 -16.81
N VAL A 46 -12.37 4.89 -17.33
CA VAL A 46 -12.25 3.79 -18.29
C VAL A 46 -12.76 2.48 -17.67
N GLY A 47 -12.33 2.17 -16.44
CA GLY A 47 -12.77 0.97 -15.73
C GLY A 47 -14.29 0.95 -15.48
N ILE A 48 -14.87 2.10 -15.11
CA ILE A 48 -16.32 2.23 -14.94
C ILE A 48 -17.03 2.00 -16.28
N PHE A 49 -16.56 2.63 -17.36
CA PHE A 49 -17.16 2.47 -18.68
C PHE A 49 -17.10 1.03 -19.18
N VAL A 50 -15.95 0.38 -19.06
CA VAL A 50 -15.74 -1.01 -19.46
C VAL A 50 -16.60 -1.94 -18.60
N GLY A 51 -16.55 -1.85 -17.28
CA GLY A 51 -17.33 -2.69 -16.39
C GLY A 51 -18.84 -2.52 -16.59
N TRP A 52 -19.29 -1.29 -16.81
CA TRP A 52 -20.68 -1.02 -17.14
C TRP A 52 -21.12 -1.64 -18.48
N SER A 53 -20.27 -1.63 -19.48
CA SER A 53 -20.54 -2.26 -20.79
C SER A 53 -20.71 -3.78 -20.70
N PHE A 54 -20.08 -4.42 -19.69
CA PHE A 54 -20.24 -5.84 -19.37
C PHE A 54 -21.37 -6.12 -18.37
N GLY A 55 -22.08 -5.09 -17.92
CA GLY A 55 -23.20 -5.24 -16.96
C GLY A 55 -22.76 -5.54 -15.52
N TRP A 56 -21.51 -5.18 -15.16
CA TRP A 56 -20.97 -5.41 -13.82
C TRP A 56 -21.58 -4.48 -12.78
N GLN A 57 -21.50 -4.88 -11.51
CA GLN A 57 -21.94 -4.04 -10.40
C GLN A 57 -21.05 -2.81 -10.24
N ARG A 58 -21.59 -1.74 -9.63
CA ARG A 58 -20.86 -0.47 -9.47
C ARG A 58 -19.52 -0.62 -8.75
N MET A 59 -19.46 -1.48 -7.73
CA MET A 59 -18.22 -1.71 -6.98
C MET A 59 -17.19 -2.43 -7.84
N ASP A 60 -17.59 -3.42 -8.62
CA ASP A 60 -16.67 -4.15 -9.51
C ASP A 60 -16.09 -3.24 -10.59
N CYS A 61 -16.90 -2.31 -11.11
CA CYS A 61 -16.43 -1.29 -12.05
C CYS A 61 -15.39 -0.37 -11.43
N LEU A 62 -15.58 0.05 -10.16
CA LEU A 62 -14.62 0.87 -9.42
C LEU A 62 -13.33 0.10 -9.13
N TYR A 63 -13.43 -1.17 -8.72
CA TYR A 63 -12.27 -2.03 -8.52
C TYR A 63 -11.49 -2.21 -9.82
N LEU A 64 -12.18 -2.46 -10.95
CA LEU A 64 -11.54 -2.55 -12.25
C LEU A 64 -10.77 -1.25 -12.58
N GLY A 65 -11.40 -0.09 -12.39
CA GLY A 65 -10.76 1.21 -12.61
C GLY A 65 -9.53 1.42 -11.73
N GLY A 66 -9.63 1.04 -10.46
CA GLY A 66 -8.51 1.07 -9.51
C GLY A 66 -7.35 0.17 -9.95
N MET A 67 -7.64 -1.06 -10.39
CA MET A 67 -6.61 -1.99 -10.90
C MET A 67 -5.93 -1.45 -12.17
N LEU A 68 -6.71 -0.89 -13.10
CA LEU A 68 -6.16 -0.32 -14.34
C LEU A 68 -5.32 0.94 -14.10
N ALA A 69 -5.57 1.65 -13.01
CA ALA A 69 -4.82 2.86 -12.65
C ALA A 69 -3.42 2.56 -12.08
N MET A 70 -3.11 1.30 -11.77
CA MET A 70 -1.83 0.93 -11.15
C MET A 70 -0.81 0.55 -12.20
N SER A 71 0.34 1.21 -12.16
CA SER A 71 1.49 0.93 -13.02
C SER A 71 2.55 0.14 -12.25
N SER A 72 3.30 -0.73 -12.93
CA SER A 72 4.39 -1.46 -12.29
C SER A 72 5.67 -0.62 -12.26
N THR A 73 5.96 -0.03 -11.10
CA THR A 73 7.17 0.76 -10.85
C THR A 73 8.44 -0.04 -11.17
N THR A 74 8.49 -1.31 -10.80
CA THR A 74 9.64 -2.19 -11.02
C THR A 74 9.91 -2.42 -12.50
N ILE A 75 8.86 -2.68 -13.30
CA ILE A 75 9.00 -2.94 -14.74
C ILE A 75 9.49 -1.67 -15.45
N ILE A 76 8.90 -0.52 -15.14
CA ILE A 76 9.27 0.75 -15.76
C ILE A 76 10.69 1.15 -15.38
N TYR A 77 11.07 0.97 -14.10
CA TYR A 77 12.41 1.25 -13.62
C TYR A 77 13.46 0.39 -14.35
N LYS A 78 13.19 -0.92 -14.47
CA LYS A 78 14.06 -1.83 -15.19
C LYS A 78 14.16 -1.48 -16.69
N ALA A 79 13.04 -1.14 -17.32
CA ALA A 79 13.04 -0.71 -18.72
C ALA A 79 13.89 0.54 -18.93
N PHE A 80 13.83 1.52 -18.02
CA PHE A 80 14.71 2.71 -18.11
C PHE A 80 16.18 2.39 -17.92
N ASP A 81 16.50 1.40 -17.08
CA ASP A 81 17.88 0.95 -16.87
C ASP A 81 18.42 0.23 -18.10
N ASP A 82 17.67 -0.73 -18.63
CA ASP A 82 18.02 -1.54 -19.82
C ASP A 82 18.18 -0.67 -21.08
N LEU A 83 17.39 0.40 -21.21
CA LEU A 83 17.44 1.33 -22.35
C LEU A 83 18.42 2.50 -22.13
N GLY A 84 19.09 2.59 -20.98
CA GLY A 84 20.01 3.70 -20.63
C GLY A 84 19.32 5.06 -20.49
N LEU A 85 18.00 5.09 -20.25
CA LEU A 85 17.20 6.31 -20.18
C LEU A 85 17.10 6.91 -18.78
N ARG A 86 17.65 6.25 -17.76
CA ARG A 86 17.51 6.61 -16.34
C ARG A 86 17.97 8.03 -15.99
N GLN A 87 18.94 8.58 -16.74
CA GLN A 87 19.46 9.92 -16.52
C GLN A 87 18.72 11.03 -17.28
N GLN A 88 17.72 10.66 -18.09
CA GLN A 88 16.90 11.62 -18.81
C GLN A 88 15.95 12.38 -17.86
N ARG A 89 15.67 13.65 -18.15
CA ARG A 89 14.80 14.49 -17.33
C ARG A 89 13.38 13.91 -17.19
N PHE A 90 12.84 13.35 -18.26
CA PHE A 90 11.50 12.75 -18.22
C PHE A 90 11.46 11.47 -17.34
N ALA A 91 12.56 10.70 -17.27
CA ALA A 91 12.61 9.51 -16.43
C ALA A 91 12.41 9.86 -14.96
N GLY A 92 13.02 10.95 -14.48
CA GLY A 92 12.80 11.45 -13.13
C GLY A 92 11.35 11.87 -12.87
N LEU A 93 10.69 12.49 -13.85
CA LEU A 93 9.27 12.84 -13.75
C LEU A 93 8.38 11.59 -13.68
N VAL A 94 8.61 10.62 -14.59
CA VAL A 94 7.85 9.35 -14.61
C VAL A 94 8.01 8.60 -13.29
N LEU A 95 9.23 8.47 -12.76
CA LEU A 95 9.45 7.83 -11.46
C LEU A 95 8.74 8.56 -10.32
N SER A 96 8.66 9.89 -10.37
CA SER A 96 7.89 10.68 -9.39
C SER A 96 6.38 10.43 -9.51
N ILE A 97 5.86 10.26 -10.73
CA ILE A 97 4.45 9.91 -10.98
C ILE A 97 4.16 8.53 -10.41
N LEU A 98 5.02 7.53 -10.69
CA LEU A 98 4.85 6.17 -10.20
C LEU A 98 4.82 6.09 -8.67
N ILE A 99 5.72 6.81 -7.99
CA ILE A 99 5.71 6.90 -6.51
C ILE A 99 4.38 7.47 -6.00
N LEU A 100 3.83 8.47 -6.69
CA LEU A 100 2.53 9.03 -6.33
C LEU A 100 1.38 8.06 -6.63
N GLU A 101 1.42 7.35 -7.74
CA GLU A 101 0.44 6.31 -8.08
C GLU A 101 0.41 5.24 -6.99
N ASP A 102 1.55 4.76 -6.53
CA ASP A 102 1.64 3.77 -5.44
C ASP A 102 0.97 4.27 -4.15
N ILE A 103 1.18 5.54 -3.79
CA ILE A 103 0.55 6.16 -2.61
C ILE A 103 -0.95 6.31 -2.79
N LEU A 104 -1.37 6.84 -3.93
CA LEU A 104 -2.78 7.04 -4.25
C LEU A 104 -3.51 5.70 -4.37
N ALA A 105 -2.82 4.65 -4.84
CA ALA A 105 -3.31 3.27 -4.86
C ALA A 105 -3.70 2.79 -3.47
N ILE A 106 -2.87 3.05 -2.49
CA ILE A 106 -3.13 2.64 -1.10
C ILE A 106 -4.32 3.40 -0.54
N VAL A 107 -4.38 4.71 -0.77
CA VAL A 107 -5.54 5.53 -0.35
C VAL A 107 -6.81 5.02 -1.03
N LEU A 108 -6.76 4.75 -2.33
CA LEU A 108 -7.87 4.21 -3.10
C LEU A 108 -8.31 2.83 -2.58
N MET A 109 -7.36 1.93 -2.32
CA MET A 109 -7.64 0.60 -1.77
C MET A 109 -8.34 0.68 -0.41
N VAL A 110 -7.89 1.57 0.46
CA VAL A 110 -8.52 1.79 1.78
C VAL A 110 -9.93 2.37 1.62
N MET A 111 -10.12 3.33 0.73
CA MET A 111 -11.44 3.90 0.43
C MET A 111 -12.39 2.83 -0.11
N LEU A 112 -11.98 2.06 -1.11
CA LEU A 112 -12.79 1.00 -1.70
C LEU A 112 -13.13 -0.09 -0.68
N SER A 113 -12.17 -0.52 0.15
CA SER A 113 -12.40 -1.49 1.22
C SER A 113 -13.42 -0.98 2.25
N THR A 114 -13.35 0.30 2.61
CA THR A 114 -14.29 0.92 3.55
C THR A 114 -15.70 1.01 2.92
N MET A 115 -15.80 1.39 1.66
CA MET A 115 -17.07 1.44 0.93
C MET A 115 -17.71 0.06 0.77
N ALA A 116 -16.92 -0.99 0.53
CA ALA A 116 -17.40 -2.36 0.43
C ALA A 116 -18.00 -2.87 1.74
N VAL A 117 -17.45 -2.45 2.88
CA VAL A 117 -17.94 -2.86 4.21
C VAL A 117 -19.20 -2.09 4.61
N SER A 118 -19.30 -0.80 4.29
CA SER A 118 -20.43 0.04 4.74
C SER A 118 -21.74 -0.21 3.99
N GLN A 119 -21.71 -0.79 2.79
CA GLN A 119 -22.86 -1.06 1.91
C GLN A 119 -23.83 0.12 1.69
N ASN A 120 -23.60 1.27 2.30
CA ASN A 120 -24.43 2.46 2.23
C ASN A 120 -23.70 3.58 1.48
N PHE A 121 -24.32 4.09 0.41
CA PHE A 121 -23.82 5.18 -0.40
C PHE A 121 -24.36 6.56 0.04
N GLU A 122 -24.76 6.71 1.30
CA GLU A 122 -25.16 8.02 1.79
C GLU A 122 -23.95 8.94 1.94
N GLY A 123 -24.00 10.09 1.26
CA GLY A 123 -22.85 11.02 1.17
C GLY A 123 -22.33 11.50 2.55
N SER A 124 -23.17 11.57 3.56
CA SER A 124 -22.79 11.92 4.93
C SER A 124 -21.92 10.86 5.60
N GLU A 125 -22.22 9.58 5.41
CA GLU A 125 -21.42 8.46 5.96
C GLU A 125 -20.07 8.36 5.27
N MET A 126 -20.01 8.65 3.97
CA MET A 126 -18.74 8.68 3.22
C MET A 126 -17.82 9.80 3.71
N VAL A 127 -18.34 11.00 3.95
CA VAL A 127 -17.57 12.12 4.51
C VAL A 127 -17.07 11.78 5.93
N TYR A 128 -17.91 11.18 6.76
CA TYR A 128 -17.51 10.74 8.10
C TYR A 128 -16.40 9.66 8.05
N SER A 129 -16.51 8.69 7.16
CA SER A 129 -15.51 7.63 6.98
C SER A 129 -14.17 8.20 6.51
N ILE A 130 -14.18 9.15 5.56
CA ILE A 130 -12.97 9.84 5.10
C ILE A 130 -12.37 10.70 6.22
N ALA A 131 -13.18 11.44 6.97
CA ALA A 131 -12.71 12.24 8.10
C ALA A 131 -12.09 11.36 9.20
N LYS A 132 -12.72 10.24 9.51
CA LYS A 132 -12.22 9.22 10.44
C LYS A 132 -10.88 8.66 9.97
N LEU A 133 -10.78 8.29 8.69
CA LEU A 133 -9.54 7.80 8.09
C LEU A 133 -8.40 8.82 8.22
N LEU A 134 -8.65 10.08 7.82
CA LEU A 134 -7.66 11.15 7.90
C LEU A 134 -7.24 11.43 9.36
N PHE A 135 -8.19 11.43 10.29
CA PHE A 135 -7.89 11.61 11.71
C PHE A 135 -6.97 10.51 12.25
N PHE A 136 -7.28 9.23 11.96
CA PHE A 136 -6.43 8.11 12.38
C PHE A 136 -5.09 8.07 11.68
N LEU A 137 -5.02 8.43 10.39
CA LEU A 137 -3.76 8.59 9.68
C LEU A 137 -2.85 9.62 10.37
N ILE A 138 -3.37 10.82 10.62
CA ILE A 138 -2.62 11.88 11.29
C ILE A 138 -2.18 11.43 12.70
N LEU A 139 -3.09 10.85 13.47
CA LEU A 139 -2.80 10.37 14.83
C LEU A 139 -1.69 9.31 14.80
N TRP A 140 -1.80 8.30 13.94
CA TRP A 140 -0.82 7.22 13.85
C TRP A 140 0.53 7.70 13.33
N PHE A 141 0.55 8.62 12.37
CA PHE A 141 1.80 9.21 11.93
C PHE A 141 2.46 10.05 13.01
N VAL A 142 1.72 10.91 13.68
CA VAL A 142 2.27 11.74 14.76
C VAL A 142 2.80 10.86 15.89
N VAL A 143 2.02 9.90 16.37
CA VAL A 143 2.42 8.98 17.44
C VAL A 143 3.56 8.06 16.97
N GLY A 144 3.44 7.52 15.76
CA GLY A 144 4.42 6.57 15.19
C GLY A 144 5.78 7.21 14.95
N ILE A 145 5.83 8.41 14.35
CA ILE A 145 7.09 9.10 14.05
C ILE A 145 7.84 9.52 15.32
N TYR A 146 7.15 9.82 16.41
CA TYR A 146 7.80 10.22 17.66
C TYR A 146 8.12 9.05 18.58
N ILE A 147 7.19 8.13 18.79
CA ILE A 147 7.32 7.06 19.79
C ILE A 147 8.20 5.93 19.27
N ILE A 148 7.91 5.41 18.07
CA ILE A 148 8.57 4.21 17.53
C ILE A 148 10.05 4.43 17.23
N PRO A 149 10.47 5.50 16.53
CA PRO A 149 11.88 5.77 16.30
C PRO A 149 12.66 5.98 17.59
N THR A 150 12.06 6.66 18.59
CA THR A 150 12.68 6.87 19.90
C THR A 150 12.87 5.55 20.64
N PHE A 151 11.85 4.68 20.61
CA PHE A 151 11.91 3.35 21.19
C PHE A 151 13.00 2.50 20.54
N LEU A 152 13.00 2.38 19.21
CA LEU A 152 14.01 1.62 18.47
C LEU A 152 15.42 2.15 18.70
N LYS A 153 15.63 3.46 18.65
CA LYS A 153 16.93 4.08 18.89
C LYS A 153 17.45 3.78 20.30
N ARG A 154 16.57 3.79 21.32
CA ARG A 154 16.95 3.49 22.71
C ARG A 154 17.24 2.01 22.93
N SER A 155 16.49 1.15 22.28
CA SER A 155 16.59 -0.30 22.43
C SER A 155 17.64 -0.93 21.51
N ARG A 156 18.13 -0.24 20.49
CA ARG A 156 19.06 -0.77 19.48
C ARG A 156 20.32 -1.38 20.07
N LYS A 157 20.84 -0.83 21.15
CA LYS A 157 22.06 -1.32 21.82
C LYS A 157 21.92 -2.74 22.35
N TRP A 158 20.68 -3.20 22.56
CA TRP A 158 20.32 -4.49 23.14
C TRP A 158 19.72 -5.45 22.11
N MET A 159 19.56 -5.01 20.86
CA MET A 159 18.90 -5.79 19.81
C MET A 159 19.92 -6.37 18.82
N ALA A 160 19.99 -7.68 18.75
CA ALA A 160 20.56 -8.39 17.61
C ALA A 160 19.58 -8.32 16.41
N ASN A 161 20.03 -8.71 15.22
CA ASN A 161 19.21 -8.66 14.00
C ASN A 161 17.93 -9.49 14.11
N GLU A 162 18.01 -10.67 14.74
CA GLU A 162 16.85 -11.54 15.00
C GLU A 162 15.82 -10.85 15.91
N THR A 163 16.31 -10.17 16.95
CA THR A 163 15.44 -9.42 17.86
C THR A 163 14.79 -8.23 17.15
N LEU A 164 15.52 -7.54 16.26
CA LEU A 164 15.01 -6.45 15.47
C LEU A 164 13.88 -6.92 14.53
N LEU A 165 14.05 -8.06 13.87
CA LEU A 165 13.02 -8.68 13.04
C LEU A 165 11.76 -8.97 13.85
N ILE A 166 11.92 -9.67 15.00
CA ILE A 166 10.78 -10.05 15.86
C ILE A 166 10.04 -8.81 16.36
N VAL A 167 10.76 -7.78 16.80
CA VAL A 167 10.14 -6.52 17.27
C VAL A 167 9.42 -5.81 16.13
N SER A 168 9.99 -5.77 14.92
CA SER A 168 9.34 -5.15 13.75
C SER A 168 8.05 -5.87 13.37
N LEU A 169 8.06 -7.19 13.39
CA LEU A 169 6.87 -8.00 13.14
C LEU A 169 5.83 -7.85 14.27
N ALA A 170 6.25 -7.80 15.52
CA ALA A 170 5.35 -7.56 16.64
C ALA A 170 4.67 -6.19 16.56
N LEU A 171 5.39 -5.16 16.15
CA LEU A 171 4.84 -3.83 15.87
C LEU A 171 3.86 -3.86 14.70
N CYS A 172 4.20 -4.57 13.61
CA CYS A 172 3.32 -4.76 12.46
C CYS A 172 1.99 -5.40 12.87
N PHE A 173 2.03 -6.57 13.50
CA PHE A 173 0.82 -7.26 13.95
C PHE A 173 0.05 -6.49 15.03
N GLY A 174 0.75 -5.80 15.91
CA GLY A 174 0.12 -4.88 16.88
C GLY A 174 -0.71 -3.80 16.19
N MET A 175 -0.18 -3.16 15.15
CA MET A 175 -0.91 -2.17 14.36
C MET A 175 -2.04 -2.79 13.54
N VAL A 176 -1.87 -3.99 13.00
CA VAL A 176 -2.94 -4.75 12.33
C VAL A 176 -4.13 -4.93 13.27
N VAL A 177 -3.90 -5.35 14.51
CA VAL A 177 -4.96 -5.53 15.51
C VAL A 177 -5.64 -4.20 15.86
N VAL A 178 -4.86 -3.12 16.02
CA VAL A 178 -5.40 -1.77 16.28
C VAL A 178 -6.25 -1.31 15.10
N ALA A 179 -5.77 -1.45 13.87
CA ALA A 179 -6.51 -1.08 12.66
C ALA A 179 -7.85 -1.84 12.57
N ALA A 180 -7.81 -3.15 12.77
CA ALA A 180 -9.01 -3.99 12.73
C ALA A 180 -10.05 -3.59 13.78
N LYS A 181 -9.62 -3.28 15.03
CA LYS A 181 -10.53 -2.81 16.09
C LYS A 181 -11.18 -1.47 15.79
N VAL A 182 -10.51 -0.62 15.01
CA VAL A 182 -11.03 0.70 14.61
C VAL A 182 -11.92 0.59 13.35
N GLY A 183 -11.98 -0.60 12.71
CA GLY A 183 -12.80 -0.85 11.52
C GLY A 183 -12.06 -0.59 10.21
N PHE A 184 -10.72 -0.60 10.21
CA PHE A 184 -9.90 -0.61 9.00
C PHE A 184 -9.42 -2.01 8.65
N SER A 185 -8.92 -2.18 7.42
CA SER A 185 -8.39 -3.48 7.01
C SER A 185 -7.05 -3.80 7.71
N ALA A 186 -6.80 -5.10 7.92
CA ALA A 186 -5.52 -5.60 8.43
C ALA A 186 -4.33 -5.15 7.56
N ALA A 187 -4.51 -5.20 6.25
CA ALA A 187 -3.55 -4.76 5.25
C ALA A 187 -3.15 -3.29 5.44
N PHE A 188 -4.12 -2.41 5.69
CA PHE A 188 -3.87 -0.99 5.98
C PHE A 188 -3.05 -0.79 7.25
N GLY A 189 -3.36 -1.52 8.33
CA GLY A 189 -2.57 -1.46 9.56
C GLY A 189 -1.12 -1.86 9.34
N ALA A 190 -0.88 -2.92 8.58
CA ALA A 190 0.45 -3.38 8.21
C ALA A 190 1.23 -2.32 7.41
N PHE A 191 0.60 -1.74 6.39
CA PHE A 191 1.19 -0.67 5.58
C PHE A 191 1.59 0.54 6.42
N ILE A 192 0.70 1.02 7.30
CA ILE A 192 0.99 2.17 8.18
C ILE A 192 2.18 1.88 9.07
N MET A 193 2.28 0.69 9.67
CA MET A 193 3.44 0.37 10.49
C MET A 193 4.72 0.31 9.68
N GLY A 194 4.68 -0.28 8.49
CA GLY A 194 5.82 -0.27 7.56
C GLY A 194 6.29 1.14 7.24
N SER A 195 5.37 2.05 6.92
CA SER A 195 5.67 3.46 6.61
C SER A 195 6.26 4.23 7.80
N ILE A 196 5.82 3.92 9.02
CA ILE A 196 6.40 4.49 10.24
C ILE A 196 7.84 3.99 10.43
N LEU A 197 8.07 2.69 10.24
CA LEU A 197 9.41 2.10 10.36
C LEU A 197 10.36 2.57 9.25
N ALA A 198 9.85 2.89 8.07
CA ALA A 198 10.60 3.48 6.96
C ALA A 198 11.27 4.82 7.31
N GLU A 199 10.70 5.57 8.25
CA GLU A 199 11.27 6.85 8.72
C GLU A 199 12.32 6.67 9.83
N THR A 200 12.56 5.42 10.28
CA THR A 200 13.56 5.10 11.32
C THR A 200 14.96 4.95 10.73
N VAL A 201 15.97 5.05 11.58
CA VAL A 201 17.39 4.84 11.19
C VAL A 201 17.65 3.37 10.79
N GLU A 202 16.83 2.45 11.26
CA GLU A 202 16.94 1.01 11.01
C GLU A 202 16.13 0.53 9.78
N ALA A 203 15.51 1.45 9.03
CA ALA A 203 14.62 1.11 7.92
C ALA A 203 15.22 0.10 6.93
N GLU A 204 16.44 0.38 6.42
CA GLU A 204 17.13 -0.52 5.47
C GLU A 204 17.46 -1.90 6.07
N ASN A 205 17.76 -1.93 7.36
CA ASN A 205 18.07 -3.17 8.06
C ASN A 205 16.81 -4.02 8.25
N ILE A 206 15.71 -3.36 8.66
CA ILE A 206 14.41 -4.01 8.81
C ILE A 206 13.91 -4.55 7.46
N GLU A 207 14.02 -3.76 6.40
CA GLU A 207 13.65 -4.16 5.04
C GLU A 207 14.39 -5.43 4.60
N LYS A 208 15.72 -5.47 4.78
CA LYS A 208 16.54 -6.66 4.45
C LYS A 208 16.17 -7.89 5.27
N LEU A 209 15.82 -7.70 6.54
CA LEU A 209 15.44 -8.82 7.43
C LEU A 209 14.01 -9.32 7.13
N VAL A 210 13.12 -8.43 6.71
CA VAL A 210 11.73 -8.77 6.38
C VAL A 210 11.61 -9.38 4.98
N ALA A 211 12.51 -9.04 4.05
CA ALA A 211 12.43 -9.49 2.65
C ALA A 211 12.23 -11.01 2.49
N PRO A 212 12.99 -11.90 3.15
CA PRO A 212 12.77 -13.35 3.00
C PRO A 212 11.40 -13.81 3.51
N VAL A 213 10.90 -13.17 4.57
CA VAL A 213 9.57 -13.46 5.15
C VAL A 213 8.47 -12.99 4.18
N LYS A 214 8.60 -11.77 3.64
CA LYS A 214 7.72 -11.23 2.60
C LYS A 214 7.66 -12.15 1.38
N ASP A 215 8.81 -12.61 0.89
CA ASP A 215 8.88 -13.45 -0.31
C ASP A 215 8.18 -14.80 -0.09
N LEU A 216 8.38 -15.43 1.08
CA LEU A 216 7.71 -16.66 1.44
C LEU A 216 6.19 -16.50 1.52
N PHE A 217 5.72 -15.52 2.29
CA PHE A 217 4.29 -15.31 2.48
C PHE A 217 3.62 -14.69 1.25
N GLY A 218 4.36 -13.90 0.47
CA GLY A 218 3.93 -13.41 -0.84
C GLY A 218 3.66 -14.56 -1.82
N ALA A 219 4.56 -15.53 -1.90
CA ALA A 219 4.35 -16.74 -2.71
C ALA A 219 3.09 -17.51 -2.26
N ILE A 220 2.90 -17.71 -0.95
CA ILE A 220 1.70 -18.34 -0.39
C ILE A 220 0.43 -17.55 -0.77
N PHE A 221 0.48 -16.22 -0.68
CA PHE A 221 -0.64 -15.34 -1.09
C PHE A 221 -0.99 -15.54 -2.56
N PHE A 222 -0.03 -15.44 -3.47
CA PHE A 222 -0.28 -15.57 -4.91
C PHE A 222 -0.80 -16.96 -5.29
N VAL A 223 -0.26 -18.02 -4.68
CA VAL A 223 -0.78 -19.38 -4.87
C VAL A 223 -2.21 -19.50 -4.34
N SER A 224 -2.49 -18.95 -3.16
CA SER A 224 -3.82 -18.98 -2.56
C SER A 224 -4.85 -18.23 -3.41
N VAL A 225 -4.51 -17.05 -3.92
CA VAL A 225 -5.37 -16.27 -4.81
C VAL A 225 -5.56 -16.99 -6.15
N GLY A 226 -4.49 -17.55 -6.71
CA GLY A 226 -4.59 -18.35 -7.94
C GLY A 226 -5.52 -19.55 -7.83
N MET A 227 -5.56 -20.21 -6.66
CA MET A 227 -6.48 -21.32 -6.40
C MET A 227 -7.95 -20.88 -6.23
N MET A 228 -8.25 -19.62 -6.00
CA MET A 228 -9.61 -19.08 -5.93
C MET A 228 -10.17 -18.71 -7.30
N VAL A 229 -9.33 -18.65 -8.33
CA VAL A 229 -9.78 -18.38 -9.71
C VAL A 229 -10.43 -19.65 -10.26
N ASP A 230 -11.68 -19.54 -10.70
CA ASP A 230 -12.37 -20.64 -11.38
C ASP A 230 -11.88 -20.74 -12.84
N PRO A 231 -11.21 -21.85 -13.22
CA PRO A 231 -10.74 -22.03 -14.59
C PRO A 231 -11.84 -21.97 -15.64
N ALA A 232 -13.08 -22.31 -15.27
CA ALA A 232 -14.23 -22.27 -16.17
C ALA A 232 -14.63 -20.83 -16.59
N MET A 233 -14.16 -19.82 -15.87
CA MET A 233 -14.38 -18.41 -16.24
C MET A 233 -13.40 -17.90 -17.32
N ILE A 234 -12.38 -18.68 -17.67
CA ILE A 234 -11.34 -18.29 -18.66
C ILE A 234 -11.72 -18.79 -20.07
N VAL A 235 -12.67 -19.71 -20.18
CA VAL A 235 -13.20 -20.28 -21.42
C VAL A 235 -14.56 -19.66 -21.71
#